data_c50e696b1a16b172b7c08b43158e505d
#
_entry.id   c50e696b1a16b172b7c08b43158e505d
#
_cell.length_a   1.000
_cell.length_b   1.000
_cell.length_c   1.000
_cell.angle_alpha   90.00
_cell.angle_beta   90.00
_cell.angle_gamma   90.00
#
_symmetry.space_group_name_H-M   'P 1'
#
loop_
_entity.id
_entity.type
_entity.pdbx_description
1 polymer ?
#
loop_
_entity_poly.entity_id
_entity_poly.type
_entity_poly.pdbx_seq_one_letter_code
_entity_poly.pdbx_strand_id
1 'polypeptide(L)'
;MMQTLRAIADEVSKAIKKIPKGFDIGEEVCIGADGTPTSQIDKIAENIVLSYIQAHKISLNVLSEEIGFVDNGADDTLVLDPIDGTTNSVIGVPMFTVSMAVGRDSMNGMRTAYIRNLVTGDEYTAEKGKGAYLNGEKIRSKDVSDPKRLMMMIYLGNGADPQAFAVAKRVKSSRAYGCASLEMTLVATGKADGFLMQSENYARAIRIVDIAASSLILREAGGEVYALNGSVLDMPFDLEHRANFLAVGDSKVFDYIMGGGGTLPEGIERPRYGIYVNMSIPSVKDIAARVMKALEGEKYILDSEIAGAMGMKGCPLDMMDIDILITVGGDGTILRAMQSTDARIIGVNAGGVGFLTEIDVNDIEKGVERLLKGDYTIQRRAKLRVTYKGEVLGDAVNEAVIHTDSVAKIRR
;
A
#
# COMPACT_ATOMS: atom_id res chain seq x y z
N MET A 1 26.03 14.74 -12.00
CA MET A 1 24.63 14.69 -11.60
C MET A 1 24.44 15.14 -10.14
N MET A 2 25.14 14.59 -9.15
CA MET A 2 24.98 14.95 -7.72
C MET A 2 25.07 16.47 -7.44
N GLN A 3 26.05 17.16 -8.03
CA GLN A 3 26.18 18.63 -7.87
C GLN A 3 24.96 19.38 -8.43
N THR A 4 24.39 18.89 -9.52
CA THR A 4 23.17 19.45 -10.12
C THR A 4 21.98 19.33 -9.18
N LEU A 5 21.75 18.12 -8.63
CA LEU A 5 20.64 17.90 -7.68
C LEU A 5 20.81 18.75 -6.41
N ARG A 6 22.04 18.89 -5.92
CA ARG A 6 22.33 19.77 -4.77
C ARG A 6 21.98 21.24 -5.08
N ALA A 7 22.38 21.74 -6.25
CA ALA A 7 22.09 23.11 -6.65
C ALA A 7 20.59 23.36 -6.80
N ILE A 8 19.84 22.40 -7.37
CA ILE A 8 18.37 22.45 -7.45
C ILE A 8 17.77 22.55 -6.04
N ALA A 9 18.18 21.67 -5.13
CA ALA A 9 17.69 21.66 -3.75
C ALA A 9 18.03 22.96 -2.99
N ASP A 10 19.18 23.58 -3.29
CA ASP A 10 19.56 24.89 -2.75
C ASP A 10 18.57 25.97 -3.20
N GLU A 11 18.18 25.99 -4.48
CA GLU A 11 17.23 26.98 -4.99
C GLU A 11 15.83 26.73 -4.40
N VAL A 12 15.35 25.48 -4.31
CA VAL A 12 14.09 25.13 -3.64
C VAL A 12 14.10 25.60 -2.18
N SER A 13 15.17 25.27 -1.43
CA SER A 13 15.30 25.66 -0.02
C SER A 13 15.33 27.18 0.17
N LYS A 14 16.03 27.91 -0.72
CA LYS A 14 16.06 29.39 -0.69
C LYS A 14 14.68 29.99 -0.96
N ALA A 15 13.94 29.43 -1.90
CA ALA A 15 12.62 29.95 -2.26
C ALA A 15 11.61 29.72 -1.13
N ILE A 16 11.57 28.51 -0.57
CA ILE A 16 10.68 28.20 0.55
C ILE A 16 10.95 29.12 1.75
N LYS A 17 12.24 29.35 2.09
CA LYS A 17 12.62 30.26 3.17
C LYS A 17 12.24 31.73 2.93
N LYS A 18 12.04 32.13 1.67
CA LYS A 18 11.63 33.49 1.27
C LYS A 18 10.11 33.67 1.24
N ILE A 19 9.33 32.60 1.39
CA ILE A 19 7.88 32.72 1.41
C ILE A 19 7.47 33.62 2.57
N PRO A 20 6.66 34.69 2.33
CA PRO A 20 6.25 35.62 3.37
C PRO A 20 5.47 34.96 4.49
N LYS A 21 5.66 35.40 5.72
CA LYS A 21 4.82 34.97 6.84
C LYS A 21 3.35 35.34 6.57
N GLY A 22 2.45 34.36 6.69
CA GLY A 22 1.02 34.54 6.41
C GLY A 22 0.62 34.25 4.97
N PHE A 23 1.55 33.89 4.09
CA PHE A 23 1.22 33.30 2.81
C PHE A 23 0.64 31.91 3.00
N ASP A 24 -0.50 31.62 2.38
CA ASP A 24 -1.13 30.29 2.49
C ASP A 24 -0.42 29.28 1.57
N ILE A 25 0.54 28.58 2.14
CA ILE A 25 1.31 27.54 1.42
C ILE A 25 0.50 26.28 1.18
N GLY A 26 -0.61 26.10 1.89
CA GLY A 26 -1.51 24.95 1.78
C GLY A 26 -2.67 25.17 0.83
N GLU A 27 -2.82 26.39 0.25
CA GLU A 27 -3.85 26.66 -0.74
C GLU A 27 -3.77 25.68 -1.91
N GLU A 28 -4.89 24.99 -2.20
CA GLU A 28 -4.99 24.11 -3.34
C GLU A 28 -5.12 24.90 -4.63
N VAL A 29 -4.16 24.79 -5.54
CA VAL A 29 -4.06 25.61 -6.75
C VAL A 29 -4.47 24.92 -8.03
N CYS A 30 -4.35 23.60 -8.09
CA CYS A 30 -4.78 22.78 -9.23
C CYS A 30 -4.91 21.32 -8.79
N ILE A 31 -5.28 20.45 -9.73
CA ILE A 31 -5.18 19.01 -9.58
C ILE A 31 -3.90 18.55 -10.26
N GLY A 32 -3.07 17.81 -9.54
CA GLY A 32 -1.83 17.25 -10.04
C GLY A 32 -2.05 16.10 -11.04
N ALA A 33 -0.99 15.68 -11.70
CA ALA A 33 -1.04 14.60 -12.68
C ALA A 33 -1.38 13.25 -12.03
N ASP A 34 -1.15 13.10 -10.73
CA ASP A 34 -1.53 11.93 -9.94
C ASP A 34 -3.02 11.91 -9.53
N GLY A 35 -3.78 12.98 -9.85
CA GLY A 35 -5.19 13.14 -9.54
C GLY A 35 -5.48 13.68 -8.13
N THR A 36 -4.46 14.10 -7.36
CA THR A 36 -4.63 14.73 -6.05
C THR A 36 -4.54 16.27 -6.12
N PRO A 37 -5.09 17.01 -5.15
CA PRO A 37 -4.92 18.45 -5.09
C PRO A 37 -3.45 18.83 -4.87
N THR A 38 -2.92 19.71 -5.74
CA THR A 38 -1.59 20.33 -5.63
C THR A 38 -1.66 21.52 -4.69
N SER A 39 -0.83 21.56 -3.68
CA SER A 39 -0.72 22.73 -2.83
C SER A 39 0.22 23.80 -3.43
N GLN A 40 0.08 25.04 -2.93
CA GLN A 40 0.91 26.15 -3.39
C GLN A 40 2.41 25.91 -3.19
N ILE A 41 2.81 25.24 -2.11
CA ILE A 41 4.22 24.94 -1.82
C ILE A 41 4.79 23.92 -2.80
N ASP A 42 4.02 22.89 -3.15
CA ASP A 42 4.44 21.86 -4.13
C ASP A 42 4.66 22.52 -5.49
N LYS A 43 3.71 23.38 -5.91
CA LYS A 43 3.80 24.10 -7.18
C LYS A 43 4.99 25.04 -7.26
N ILE A 44 5.29 25.75 -6.16
CA ILE A 44 6.49 26.61 -6.08
C ILE A 44 7.74 25.77 -6.23
N ALA A 45 7.87 24.66 -5.47
CA ALA A 45 9.03 23.81 -5.50
C ALA A 45 9.23 23.15 -6.87
N GLU A 46 8.18 22.59 -7.46
CA GLU A 46 8.23 21.99 -8.80
C GLU A 46 8.67 22.98 -9.87
N ASN A 47 8.07 24.17 -9.90
CA ASN A 47 8.42 25.20 -10.89
C ASN A 47 9.88 25.61 -10.82
N ILE A 48 10.49 25.62 -9.62
CA ILE A 48 11.91 25.92 -9.45
C ILE A 48 12.77 24.81 -10.07
N VAL A 49 12.44 23.54 -9.81
CA VAL A 49 13.17 22.40 -10.39
C VAL A 49 13.11 22.45 -11.92
N LEU A 50 11.91 22.61 -12.49
CA LEU A 50 11.70 22.67 -13.93
C LEU A 50 12.42 23.85 -14.57
N SER A 51 12.31 25.04 -13.96
CA SER A 51 13.01 26.25 -14.42
C SER A 51 14.53 26.08 -14.38
N TYR A 52 15.06 25.44 -13.36
CA TYR A 52 16.49 25.16 -13.24
C TYR A 52 16.98 24.22 -14.35
N ILE A 53 16.24 23.12 -14.60
CA ILE A 53 16.56 22.15 -15.67
C ILE A 53 16.57 22.86 -17.02
N GLN A 54 15.56 23.68 -17.31
CA GLN A 54 15.43 24.41 -18.56
C GLN A 54 16.56 25.46 -18.73
N ALA A 55 16.80 26.30 -17.72
CA ALA A 55 17.77 27.36 -17.76
C ALA A 55 19.21 26.85 -17.96
N HIS A 56 19.54 25.70 -17.37
CA HIS A 56 20.86 25.09 -17.48
C HIS A 56 20.96 24.03 -18.58
N LYS A 57 19.89 23.87 -19.39
CA LYS A 57 19.81 22.90 -20.51
C LYS A 57 20.23 21.48 -20.10
N ILE A 58 19.74 21.04 -18.93
CA ILE A 58 20.04 19.71 -18.41
C ILE A 58 19.22 18.69 -19.18
N SER A 59 19.88 17.71 -19.82
CA SER A 59 19.24 16.67 -20.60
C SER A 59 18.71 15.58 -19.65
N LEU A 60 17.47 15.74 -19.19
CA LEU A 60 16.70 14.80 -18.37
C LEU A 60 15.23 14.84 -18.77
N ASN A 61 14.60 13.69 -18.87
CA ASN A 61 13.15 13.60 -18.74
C ASN A 61 12.78 13.85 -17.28
N VAL A 62 11.53 14.23 -17.00
CA VAL A 62 11.07 14.48 -15.63
C VAL A 62 9.80 13.66 -15.38
N LEU A 63 9.76 12.93 -14.28
CA LEU A 63 8.55 12.37 -13.70
C LEU A 63 8.34 13.03 -12.35
N SER A 64 7.29 13.83 -12.22
CA SER A 64 6.95 14.56 -10.99
C SER A 64 5.50 14.32 -10.62
N GLU A 65 5.20 14.41 -9.32
CA GLU A 65 3.86 14.23 -8.77
C GLU A 65 2.83 15.15 -9.43
N GLU A 66 3.20 16.42 -9.63
CA GLU A 66 2.27 17.46 -10.04
C GLU A 66 2.13 17.58 -11.56
N ILE A 67 3.25 17.55 -12.29
CA ILE A 67 3.24 17.72 -13.76
C ILE A 67 3.14 16.39 -14.52
N GLY A 68 3.39 15.27 -13.87
CA GLY A 68 3.46 13.98 -14.54
C GLY A 68 4.77 13.74 -15.27
N PHE A 69 4.71 12.96 -16.35
CA PHE A 69 5.88 12.65 -17.17
C PHE A 69 6.08 13.68 -18.29
N VAL A 70 7.27 14.29 -18.29
CA VAL A 70 7.71 15.22 -19.33
C VAL A 70 8.86 14.59 -20.10
N ASP A 71 8.60 14.24 -21.35
CA ASP A 71 9.60 13.71 -22.28
C ASP A 71 10.41 14.86 -22.90
N ASN A 72 11.68 14.94 -22.56
CA ASN A 72 12.63 15.90 -23.15
C ASN A 72 13.59 15.22 -24.13
N GLY A 73 13.33 13.99 -24.56
CA GLY A 73 14.18 13.21 -25.47
C GLY A 73 15.49 12.77 -24.81
N ALA A 74 15.56 12.69 -23.50
CA ALA A 74 16.75 12.28 -22.76
C ALA A 74 16.71 10.77 -22.47
N ASP A 75 17.91 10.18 -22.30
CA ASP A 75 18.01 8.79 -21.87
C ASP A 75 17.68 8.60 -20.39
N ASP A 76 17.95 9.60 -19.56
CA ASP A 76 17.80 9.55 -18.11
C ASP A 76 16.58 10.35 -17.68
N THR A 77 15.90 9.86 -16.64
CA THR A 77 14.73 10.52 -16.05
C THR A 77 15.04 10.96 -14.63
N LEU A 78 14.70 12.21 -14.32
CA LEU A 78 14.58 12.70 -12.96
C LEU A 78 13.21 12.30 -12.41
N VAL A 79 13.17 11.48 -11.38
CA VAL A 79 11.98 11.18 -10.59
C VAL A 79 11.99 12.11 -9.39
N LEU A 80 10.95 12.93 -9.27
CA LEU A 80 10.86 14.08 -8.37
C LEU A 80 9.59 14.00 -7.52
N ASP A 81 9.76 14.13 -6.22
CA ASP A 81 8.74 14.62 -5.31
C ASP A 81 9.17 16.02 -4.85
N PRO A 82 8.47 17.08 -5.26
CA PRO A 82 8.85 18.46 -4.94
C PRO A 82 8.82 18.73 -3.43
N ILE A 83 7.80 18.21 -2.73
CA ILE A 83 7.63 18.32 -1.28
C ILE A 83 7.03 17.04 -0.71
N ASP A 84 7.85 16.03 -0.40
CA ASP A 84 7.38 14.90 0.39
C ASP A 84 7.08 15.36 1.82
N GLY A 85 5.87 15.10 2.27
CA GLY A 85 5.36 15.59 3.54
C GLY A 85 4.67 16.95 3.44
N THR A 86 3.92 17.23 2.39
CA THR A 86 3.17 18.47 2.15
C THR A 86 2.33 18.87 3.36
N THR A 87 1.54 17.95 3.93
CA THR A 87 0.74 18.21 5.13
C THR A 87 1.61 18.72 6.28
N ASN A 88 2.78 18.10 6.50
CA ASN A 88 3.71 18.51 7.55
C ASN A 88 4.21 19.94 7.32
N SER A 89 4.51 20.30 6.08
CA SER A 89 4.96 21.65 5.73
C SER A 89 3.90 22.70 6.06
N VAL A 90 2.64 22.41 5.73
CA VAL A 90 1.49 23.31 5.95
C VAL A 90 1.21 23.52 7.44
N ILE A 91 1.25 22.46 8.25
CA ILE A 91 0.98 22.56 9.71
C ILE A 91 2.23 22.89 10.53
N GLY A 92 3.40 23.06 9.90
CA GLY A 92 4.64 23.46 10.56
C GLY A 92 5.37 22.32 11.29
N VAL A 93 5.10 21.06 10.97
CA VAL A 93 5.89 19.92 11.44
C VAL A 93 7.19 19.84 10.65
N PRO A 94 8.40 19.82 11.28
CA PRO A 94 9.69 19.98 10.59
C PRO A 94 10.15 18.67 9.91
N MET A 95 9.25 17.98 9.20
CA MET A 95 9.45 16.68 8.59
C MET A 95 8.92 16.70 7.14
N PHE A 96 9.60 17.45 6.27
CA PHE A 96 9.30 17.48 4.84
C PHE A 96 10.58 17.72 4.02
N THR A 97 10.60 17.21 2.79
CA THR A 97 11.81 17.17 1.96
C THR A 97 11.54 17.58 0.52
N VAL A 98 12.58 17.87 -0.22
CA VAL A 98 12.64 17.64 -1.67
C VAL A 98 13.36 16.33 -1.92
N SER A 99 12.74 15.46 -2.73
CA SER A 99 13.22 14.10 -3.02
C SER A 99 13.46 13.94 -4.52
N MET A 100 14.68 13.59 -4.91
CA MET A 100 15.13 13.54 -6.30
C MET A 100 15.95 12.30 -6.58
N ALA A 101 15.61 11.56 -7.63
CA ALA A 101 16.42 10.44 -8.12
C ALA A 101 16.57 10.50 -9.64
N VAL A 102 17.75 10.14 -10.14
CA VAL A 102 18.03 10.09 -11.59
C VAL A 102 18.43 8.68 -11.98
N GLY A 103 17.79 8.15 -13.01
CA GLY A 103 18.03 6.80 -13.51
C GLY A 103 17.32 6.50 -14.81
N ARG A 104 17.19 5.19 -15.13
CA ARG A 104 16.57 4.68 -16.36
C ARG A 104 15.62 3.52 -16.04
N ASP A 105 14.64 3.36 -16.89
CA ASP A 105 13.75 2.22 -17.02
C ASP A 105 12.81 2.01 -15.84
N SER A 106 13.32 1.93 -14.60
CA SER A 106 12.52 1.66 -13.42
C SER A 106 13.22 2.14 -12.14
N MET A 107 12.58 1.96 -11.00
CA MET A 107 13.13 2.30 -9.68
C MET A 107 14.48 1.57 -9.42
N ASN A 108 14.64 0.34 -9.89
CA ASN A 108 15.89 -0.42 -9.75
C ASN A 108 17.01 0.08 -10.71
N GLY A 109 16.65 0.88 -11.70
CA GLY A 109 17.56 1.56 -12.62
C GLY A 109 18.08 2.91 -12.12
N MET A 110 17.75 3.34 -10.90
CA MET A 110 18.25 4.58 -10.31
C MET A 110 19.77 4.53 -10.10
N ARG A 111 20.44 5.65 -10.37
CA ARG A 111 21.91 5.77 -10.30
C ARG A 111 22.38 6.87 -9.37
N THR A 112 21.60 7.92 -9.18
CA THR A 112 21.91 9.04 -8.30
C THR A 112 20.66 9.42 -7.53
N ALA A 113 20.77 9.57 -6.21
CA ALA A 113 19.69 9.97 -5.33
C ALA A 113 20.10 11.12 -4.42
N TYR A 114 19.18 12.04 -4.19
CA TYR A 114 19.35 13.20 -3.34
C TYR A 114 18.04 13.52 -2.61
N ILE A 115 18.10 13.63 -1.29
CA ILE A 115 17.00 14.08 -0.46
C ILE A 115 17.53 15.18 0.46
N ARG A 116 16.77 16.28 0.60
CA ARG A 116 17.07 17.32 1.57
C ARG A 116 15.89 17.58 2.47
N ASN A 117 16.09 17.48 3.78
CA ASN A 117 15.15 18.03 4.74
C ASN A 117 15.17 19.56 4.63
N LEU A 118 14.05 20.16 4.24
CA LEU A 118 13.95 21.59 3.94
C LEU A 118 13.94 22.47 5.20
N VAL A 119 13.79 21.86 6.39
CA VAL A 119 13.84 22.55 7.68
C VAL A 119 15.23 22.48 8.30
N THR A 120 15.76 21.25 8.49
CA THR A 120 17.07 21.07 9.15
C THR A 120 18.24 21.35 8.22
N GLY A 121 18.04 21.20 6.90
CA GLY A 121 19.08 21.31 5.89
C GLY A 121 19.89 20.01 5.70
N ASP A 122 19.55 18.95 6.44
CA ASP A 122 20.20 17.65 6.28
C ASP A 122 20.03 17.11 4.85
N GLU A 123 21.14 16.68 4.26
CA GLU A 123 21.15 16.10 2.92
C GLU A 123 21.57 14.63 2.94
N TYR A 124 20.74 13.79 2.35
CA TYR A 124 21.00 12.37 2.15
C TYR A 124 21.31 12.15 0.68
N THR A 125 22.39 11.48 0.39
CA THR A 125 22.88 11.29 -0.98
C THR A 125 23.32 9.85 -1.20
N ALA A 126 23.12 9.35 -2.43
CA ALA A 126 23.71 8.10 -2.88
C ALA A 126 24.00 8.12 -4.37
N GLU A 127 25.07 7.45 -4.76
CA GLU A 127 25.34 7.06 -6.15
C GLU A 127 25.53 5.54 -6.18
N LYS A 128 24.91 4.88 -7.16
CA LYS A 128 24.93 3.41 -7.28
C LYS A 128 26.35 2.86 -7.24
N GLY A 129 26.60 1.96 -6.30
CA GLY A 129 27.92 1.34 -6.05
C GLY A 129 28.93 2.19 -5.30
N LYS A 130 28.55 3.40 -4.81
CA LYS A 130 29.48 4.29 -4.09
C LYS A 130 29.10 4.49 -2.62
N GLY A 131 27.97 3.91 -2.18
CA GLY A 131 27.44 4.05 -0.83
C GLY A 131 26.54 5.25 -0.64
N ALA A 132 25.96 5.34 0.56
CA ALA A 132 25.05 6.41 0.98
C ALA A 132 25.72 7.32 2.02
N TYR A 133 25.30 8.59 2.04
CA TYR A 133 25.91 9.63 2.88
C TYR A 133 24.84 10.55 3.47
N LEU A 134 25.05 10.98 4.71
CA LEU A 134 24.32 12.06 5.38
C LEU A 134 25.28 13.21 5.63
N ASN A 135 25.03 14.38 5.06
CA ASN A 135 25.88 15.58 5.18
C ASN A 135 27.35 15.29 4.82
N GLY A 136 27.58 14.40 3.86
CA GLY A 136 28.91 13.99 3.42
C GLY A 136 29.56 12.88 4.26
N GLU A 137 28.98 12.49 5.38
CA GLU A 137 29.42 11.35 6.19
C GLU A 137 28.76 10.06 5.74
N LYS A 138 29.55 8.99 5.57
CA LYS A 138 29.03 7.70 5.11
C LYS A 138 28.08 7.09 6.15
N ILE A 139 26.91 6.67 5.70
CA ILE A 139 25.90 6.03 6.53
C ILE A 139 25.76 4.54 6.21
N ARG A 140 25.24 3.79 7.16
CA ARG A 140 24.92 2.38 7.03
C ARG A 140 23.64 2.04 7.82
N SER A 141 22.84 1.17 7.25
CA SER A 141 21.74 0.54 7.97
C SER A 141 22.23 -0.33 9.13
N LYS A 142 21.34 -0.62 10.06
CA LYS A 142 21.69 -1.33 11.28
C LYS A 142 21.41 -2.82 11.13
N ASP A 143 22.35 -3.66 11.56
CA ASP A 143 22.15 -5.09 11.73
C ASP A 143 21.26 -5.34 12.98
N VAL A 144 20.27 -6.22 12.85
CA VAL A 144 19.34 -6.56 13.94
C VAL A 144 19.81 -7.76 14.70
N SER A 145 20.02 -7.60 16.02
CA SER A 145 20.41 -8.67 16.94
C SER A 145 19.21 -9.35 17.63
N ASP A 146 18.15 -8.59 17.89
CA ASP A 146 16.93 -9.05 18.57
C ASP A 146 15.69 -8.48 17.90
N PRO A 147 14.92 -9.28 17.13
CA PRO A 147 13.71 -8.82 16.45
C PRO A 147 12.61 -8.31 17.38
N LYS A 148 12.60 -8.69 18.66
CA LYS A 148 11.62 -8.18 19.65
C LYS A 148 11.89 -6.72 20.06
N ARG A 149 13.03 -6.17 19.68
CA ARG A 149 13.44 -4.80 20.06
C ARG A 149 13.37 -3.82 18.90
N LEU A 150 12.69 -4.17 17.82
CA LEU A 150 12.57 -3.32 16.63
C LEU A 150 11.93 -1.96 16.94
N MET A 151 12.48 -0.92 16.33
CA MET A 151 11.87 0.39 16.17
C MET A 151 11.49 0.56 14.70
N MET A 152 10.20 0.60 14.42
CA MET A 152 9.65 0.62 13.07
C MET A 152 8.98 1.95 12.77
N MET A 153 9.16 2.42 11.55
CA MET A 153 8.26 3.37 10.94
C MET A 153 7.07 2.59 10.36
N ILE A 154 5.85 2.99 10.68
CA ILE A 154 4.66 2.26 10.24
C ILE A 154 3.58 3.25 9.86
N TYR A 155 3.06 3.14 8.61
CA TYR A 155 1.90 3.91 8.19
C TYR A 155 0.64 3.43 8.94
N LEU A 156 0.07 4.32 9.77
CA LEU A 156 -1.13 4.06 10.58
C LEU A 156 -2.24 5.10 10.30
N GLY A 157 -2.18 5.75 9.16
CA GLY A 157 -3.15 6.75 8.73
C GLY A 157 -4.50 6.15 8.30
N ASN A 158 -5.39 7.01 7.82
CA ASN A 158 -6.68 6.59 7.27
C ASN A 158 -6.47 5.67 6.07
N GLY A 159 -7.03 4.46 6.12
CA GLY A 159 -6.86 3.40 5.13
C GLY A 159 -5.62 2.53 5.37
N ALA A 160 -4.94 2.65 6.53
CA ALA A 160 -3.91 1.69 6.91
C ALA A 160 -4.51 0.28 7.04
N ASP A 161 -3.79 -0.72 6.54
CA ASP A 161 -4.22 -2.12 6.65
C ASP A 161 -4.23 -2.56 8.11
N PRO A 162 -5.22 -3.35 8.59
CA PRO A 162 -5.23 -3.91 9.93
C PRO A 162 -3.95 -4.67 10.31
N GLN A 163 -3.25 -5.27 9.35
CA GLN A 163 -1.96 -5.92 9.61
C GLN A 163 -0.88 -4.92 10.04
N ALA A 164 -0.92 -3.68 9.56
CA ALA A 164 0.02 -2.64 10.02
C ALA A 164 -0.14 -2.37 11.52
N PHE A 165 -1.38 -2.36 12.04
CA PHE A 165 -1.65 -2.24 13.48
C PHE A 165 -1.18 -3.49 14.25
N ALA A 166 -1.33 -4.69 13.67
CA ALA A 166 -0.82 -5.92 14.26
C ALA A 166 0.72 -5.88 14.35
N VAL A 167 1.40 -5.42 13.32
CA VAL A 167 2.86 -5.21 13.34
C VAL A 167 3.26 -4.18 14.41
N ALA A 168 2.54 -3.05 14.51
CA ALA A 168 2.82 -2.03 15.52
C ALA A 168 2.74 -2.56 16.97
N LYS A 169 1.87 -3.54 17.24
CA LYS A 169 1.77 -4.21 18.54
C LYS A 169 2.90 -5.21 18.81
N ARG A 170 3.55 -5.74 17.75
CA ARG A 170 4.61 -6.76 17.86
C ARG A 170 6.00 -6.18 18.07
N VAL A 171 6.21 -4.94 17.65
CA VAL A 171 7.52 -4.27 17.72
C VAL A 171 7.66 -3.50 19.04
N LYS A 172 8.90 -3.24 19.46
CA LYS A 172 9.17 -2.50 20.69
C LYS A 172 8.60 -1.08 20.66
N SER A 173 8.69 -0.42 19.50
CA SER A 173 8.15 0.93 19.31
C SER A 173 7.89 1.20 17.83
N SER A 174 6.91 2.04 17.56
CA SER A 174 6.58 2.50 16.20
C SER A 174 6.44 4.02 16.15
N ARG A 175 6.66 4.58 14.97
CA ARG A 175 6.45 6.00 14.64
C ARG A 175 5.81 6.09 13.26
N ALA A 176 5.14 7.23 13.01
CA ALA A 176 4.66 7.65 11.70
C ALA A 176 4.84 9.16 11.62
N TYR A 177 5.64 9.62 10.68
CA TYR A 177 5.92 11.05 10.52
C TYR A 177 5.21 11.65 9.30
N GLY A 178 4.72 10.81 8.38
CA GLY A 178 4.01 11.26 7.19
C GLY A 178 4.91 11.94 6.16
N CYS A 179 6.15 11.46 6.04
CA CYS A 179 7.13 11.85 5.03
C CYS A 179 7.93 10.59 4.68
N ALA A 180 7.54 9.91 3.62
CA ALA A 180 8.05 8.58 3.29
C ALA A 180 9.56 8.57 3.04
N SER A 181 10.07 9.58 2.33
CA SER A 181 11.50 9.69 2.05
C SER A 181 12.33 9.82 3.33
N LEU A 182 11.89 10.65 4.32
CA LEU A 182 12.58 10.76 5.61
C LEU A 182 12.46 9.48 6.44
N GLU A 183 11.29 8.86 6.46
CA GLU A 183 11.09 7.61 7.20
C GLU A 183 12.03 6.52 6.69
N MET A 184 12.22 6.40 5.38
CA MET A 184 13.21 5.49 4.80
C MET A 184 14.67 5.90 5.08
N THR A 185 14.99 7.21 5.10
CA THR A 185 16.35 7.65 5.48
C THR A 185 16.68 7.35 6.93
N LEU A 186 15.68 7.29 7.84
CA LEU A 186 15.88 6.82 9.21
C LEU A 186 16.28 5.33 9.24
N VAL A 187 15.75 4.52 8.34
CA VAL A 187 16.19 3.12 8.18
C VAL A 187 17.60 3.06 7.61
N ALA A 188 17.90 3.85 6.58
CA ALA A 188 19.23 3.91 5.96
C ALA A 188 20.34 4.37 6.95
N THR A 189 19.99 5.21 7.92
CA THR A 189 20.92 5.68 8.97
C THR A 189 20.95 4.78 10.21
N GLY A 190 20.24 3.65 10.22
CA GLY A 190 20.16 2.73 11.36
C GLY A 190 19.43 3.29 12.59
N LYS A 191 18.69 4.41 12.44
CA LYS A 191 17.86 5.01 13.49
C LYS A 191 16.51 4.30 13.61
N ALA A 192 16.03 3.70 12.53
CA ALA A 192 14.90 2.76 12.50
C ALA A 192 15.37 1.42 11.93
N ASP A 193 14.68 0.35 12.28
CA ASP A 193 15.00 -0.99 11.79
C ASP A 193 14.24 -1.32 10.49
N GLY A 194 13.08 -0.68 10.26
CA GLY A 194 12.32 -0.80 9.02
C GLY A 194 11.20 0.24 8.90
N PHE A 195 10.63 0.33 7.69
CA PHE A 195 9.43 1.12 7.39
C PHE A 195 8.41 0.26 6.65
N LEU A 196 7.26 0.07 7.27
CA LEU A 196 6.11 -0.64 6.70
C LEU A 196 5.08 0.36 6.17
N MET A 197 4.89 0.35 4.87
CA MET A 197 3.77 1.01 4.20
C MET A 197 2.79 -0.05 3.73
N GLN A 198 1.64 -0.14 4.39
CA GLN A 198 0.58 -1.05 4.02
C GLN A 198 -0.77 -0.36 4.14
N SER A 199 -1.42 -0.15 3.00
CA SER A 199 -2.73 0.48 2.89
C SER A 199 -3.73 -0.48 2.25
N GLU A 200 -4.95 -0.56 2.80
CA GLU A 200 -6.07 -1.24 2.16
C GLU A 200 -6.60 -0.48 0.94
N ASN A 201 -6.39 0.84 0.91
CA ASN A 201 -6.79 1.67 -0.21
C ASN A 201 -5.62 1.83 -1.18
N TYR A 202 -5.71 1.17 -2.33
CA TYR A 202 -4.67 1.23 -3.37
C TYR A 202 -4.32 2.68 -3.77
N ALA A 203 -5.29 3.58 -3.83
CA ALA A 203 -5.04 4.99 -4.15
C ALA A 203 -4.19 5.73 -3.10
N ARG A 204 -4.03 5.16 -1.90
CA ARG A 204 -3.19 5.69 -0.81
C ARG A 204 -1.89 4.90 -0.63
N ALA A 205 -1.68 3.84 -1.40
CA ALA A 205 -0.41 3.16 -1.45
C ALA A 205 0.64 4.07 -2.12
N ILE A 206 1.91 3.75 -1.90
CA ILE A 206 3.04 4.62 -2.28
C ILE A 206 3.24 4.66 -3.80
N ARG A 207 3.74 5.77 -4.32
CA ARG A 207 4.17 5.98 -5.71
C ARG A 207 5.68 5.93 -5.81
N ILE A 208 6.20 5.79 -7.02
CA ILE A 208 7.64 5.81 -7.25
C ILE A 208 8.27 7.15 -6.85
N VAL A 209 7.60 8.28 -7.08
CA VAL A 209 8.10 9.62 -6.75
C VAL A 209 8.40 9.77 -5.25
N ASP A 210 7.60 9.15 -4.41
CA ASP A 210 7.70 9.21 -2.96
C ASP A 210 8.94 8.46 -2.42
N ILE A 211 9.42 7.41 -3.15
CA ILE A 211 10.44 6.50 -2.61
C ILE A 211 11.65 6.21 -3.51
N ALA A 212 11.68 6.68 -4.76
CA ALA A 212 12.78 6.37 -5.67
C ALA A 212 14.15 6.77 -5.10
N ALA A 213 14.26 7.98 -4.56
CA ALA A 213 15.52 8.47 -4.00
C ALA A 213 15.90 7.72 -2.72
N SER A 214 14.95 7.58 -1.80
CA SER A 214 15.18 6.89 -0.52
C SER A 214 15.44 5.39 -0.68
N SER A 215 14.90 4.75 -1.71
CA SER A 215 15.20 3.36 -2.05
C SER A 215 16.66 3.16 -2.45
N LEU A 216 17.21 4.02 -3.32
CA LEU A 216 18.62 3.95 -3.68
C LEU A 216 19.50 4.25 -2.46
N ILE A 217 19.16 5.27 -1.65
CA ILE A 217 19.91 5.61 -0.43
C ILE A 217 19.94 4.44 0.54
N LEU A 218 18.79 3.78 0.75
CA LEU A 218 18.70 2.63 1.66
C LEU A 218 19.53 1.44 1.15
N ARG A 219 19.45 1.11 -0.14
CA ARG A 219 20.23 0.04 -0.75
C ARG A 219 21.75 0.30 -0.66
N GLU A 220 22.17 1.50 -0.95
CA GLU A 220 23.58 1.90 -0.82
C GLU A 220 24.06 1.97 0.64
N ALA A 221 23.15 2.07 1.60
CA ALA A 221 23.42 1.94 3.03
C ALA A 221 23.43 0.48 3.52
N GLY A 222 23.09 -0.50 2.67
CA GLY A 222 23.09 -1.94 2.98
C GLY A 222 21.75 -2.52 3.36
N GLY A 223 20.66 -1.76 3.27
CA GLY A 223 19.29 -2.24 3.43
C GLY A 223 18.64 -2.64 2.10
N GLU A 224 17.34 -2.95 2.14
CA GLU A 224 16.57 -3.30 0.93
C GLU A 224 15.10 -2.90 1.08
N VAL A 225 14.42 -2.77 -0.06
CA VAL A 225 12.98 -2.50 -0.16
C VAL A 225 12.27 -3.69 -0.80
N TYR A 226 11.38 -4.30 -0.06
CA TYR A 226 10.64 -5.48 -0.50
C TYR A 226 9.16 -5.15 -0.71
N ALA A 227 8.58 -5.68 -1.78
CA ALA A 227 7.14 -5.86 -1.84
C ALA A 227 6.70 -6.85 -0.73
N LEU A 228 5.44 -6.78 -0.30
CA LEU A 228 4.97 -7.62 0.82
C LEU A 228 4.98 -9.13 0.51
N ASN A 229 5.09 -9.51 -0.76
CA ASN A 229 5.29 -10.90 -1.19
C ASN A 229 6.74 -11.40 -1.10
N GLY A 230 7.69 -10.55 -0.67
CA GLY A 230 9.10 -10.89 -0.49
C GLY A 230 9.99 -10.64 -1.71
N SER A 231 9.44 -10.24 -2.84
CA SER A 231 10.27 -9.82 -3.98
C SER A 231 10.90 -8.45 -3.72
N VAL A 232 12.09 -8.21 -4.26
CA VAL A 232 12.65 -6.85 -4.28
C VAL A 232 11.69 -5.94 -5.05
N LEU A 233 11.31 -4.83 -4.43
CA LEU A 233 10.36 -3.91 -5.03
C LEU A 233 11.00 -3.20 -6.23
N ASP A 234 10.30 -3.23 -7.35
CA ASP A 234 10.57 -2.39 -8.52
C ASP A 234 9.29 -1.71 -8.98
N MET A 235 9.42 -0.49 -9.50
CA MET A 235 8.29 0.31 -9.96
C MET A 235 8.65 0.99 -11.28
N PRO A 236 7.74 0.98 -12.27
CA PRO A 236 7.91 1.70 -13.52
C PRO A 236 7.88 3.22 -13.33
N PHE A 237 8.35 3.97 -14.32
CA PHE A 237 8.33 5.43 -14.30
C PHE A 237 6.94 5.97 -14.71
N ASP A 238 5.97 5.80 -13.83
CA ASP A 238 4.64 6.38 -13.96
C ASP A 238 4.04 6.74 -12.59
N LEU A 239 2.86 7.37 -12.60
CA LEU A 239 2.13 7.76 -11.40
C LEU A 239 0.92 6.85 -11.11
N GLU A 240 0.67 5.85 -11.94
CA GLU A 240 -0.48 4.95 -11.82
C GLU A 240 -0.17 3.76 -10.92
N HIS A 241 1.04 3.21 -11.03
CA HIS A 241 1.48 2.10 -10.20
C HIS A 241 1.71 2.54 -8.75
N ARG A 242 1.10 1.79 -7.86
CA ARG A 242 1.18 1.97 -6.40
C ARG A 242 1.72 0.70 -5.76
N ALA A 243 2.39 0.84 -4.63
CA ALA A 243 2.93 -0.31 -3.93
C ALA A 243 2.70 -0.22 -2.42
N ASN A 244 2.39 -1.36 -1.83
CA ASN A 244 2.61 -1.62 -0.42
C ASN A 244 3.99 -2.28 -0.27
N PHE A 245 4.77 -1.89 0.75
CA PHE A 245 6.14 -2.37 0.86
C PHE A 245 6.64 -2.42 2.31
N LEU A 246 7.73 -3.13 2.50
CA LEU A 246 8.53 -3.13 3.72
C LEU A 246 9.99 -2.81 3.37
N ALA A 247 10.45 -1.63 3.77
CA ALA A 247 11.87 -1.26 3.70
C ALA A 247 12.57 -1.68 4.99
N VAL A 248 13.72 -2.32 4.90
CA VAL A 248 14.43 -2.87 6.07
C VAL A 248 15.92 -2.56 6.00
N GLY A 249 16.53 -2.35 7.18
CA GLY A 249 17.97 -2.23 7.30
C GLY A 249 18.70 -3.57 7.29
N ASP A 250 18.03 -4.64 7.72
CA ASP A 250 18.51 -6.03 7.77
C ASP A 250 17.37 -6.95 7.30
N SER A 251 17.65 -7.92 6.43
CA SER A 251 16.65 -8.87 5.91
C SER A 251 15.93 -9.66 7.00
N LYS A 252 16.56 -9.90 8.15
CA LYS A 252 15.91 -10.54 9.30
C LYS A 252 14.67 -9.80 9.80
N VAL A 253 14.60 -8.48 9.59
CA VAL A 253 13.40 -7.70 9.91
C VAL A 253 12.25 -8.11 9.01
N PHE A 254 12.51 -8.30 7.70
CA PHE A 254 11.50 -8.77 6.77
C PHE A 254 10.96 -10.15 7.20
N ASP A 255 11.85 -11.09 7.46
CA ASP A 255 11.48 -12.44 7.90
C ASP A 255 10.65 -12.42 9.18
N TYR A 256 11.03 -11.59 10.16
CA TYR A 256 10.30 -11.47 11.42
C TYR A 256 8.92 -10.82 11.25
N ILE A 257 8.81 -9.79 10.41
CA ILE A 257 7.56 -9.06 10.19
C ILE A 257 6.60 -9.87 9.31
N MET A 258 7.10 -10.44 8.20
CA MET A 258 6.29 -11.06 7.15
C MET A 258 6.29 -12.59 7.24
N GLY A 259 7.35 -13.19 7.73
CA GLY A 259 7.60 -14.63 7.65
C GLY A 259 6.79 -15.51 8.58
N GLY A 260 5.86 -14.98 9.39
CA GLY A 260 4.95 -15.80 10.22
C GLY A 260 5.60 -16.84 11.13
N GLY A 261 6.92 -16.95 11.14
CA GLY A 261 7.71 -17.95 11.88
C GLY A 261 7.87 -17.70 13.37
N GLY A 262 7.33 -16.61 13.89
CA GLY A 262 7.18 -16.38 15.32
C GLY A 262 5.76 -16.69 15.73
N THR A 263 5.53 -17.48 16.74
CA THR A 263 4.25 -17.51 17.46
C THR A 263 3.76 -16.09 17.62
N LEU A 264 2.56 -15.80 17.08
CA LEU A 264 1.89 -14.51 17.28
C LEU A 264 1.96 -14.20 18.78
N PRO A 265 2.33 -12.96 19.20
CA PRO A 265 2.31 -12.62 20.61
C PRO A 265 0.94 -12.97 21.20
N GLU A 266 0.91 -13.43 22.46
CA GLU A 266 -0.34 -13.62 23.19
C GLU A 266 -1.18 -12.34 23.06
N GLY A 267 -2.39 -12.49 22.50
CA GLY A 267 -3.34 -11.39 22.28
C GLY A 267 -3.50 -10.87 20.85
N ILE A 268 -2.72 -11.36 19.86
CA ILE A 268 -3.06 -11.17 18.43
C ILE A 268 -3.77 -12.44 17.97
N GLU A 269 -5.07 -12.37 17.84
CA GLU A 269 -5.83 -13.47 17.26
C GLU A 269 -5.47 -13.59 15.76
N ARG A 270 -5.17 -14.82 15.31
CA ARG A 270 -5.08 -15.12 13.87
C ARG A 270 -6.44 -14.79 13.25
N PRO A 271 -6.48 -14.36 11.97
CA PRO A 271 -7.75 -14.17 11.29
C PRO A 271 -8.62 -15.39 11.50
N ARG A 272 -9.87 -15.15 11.85
CA ARG A 272 -10.88 -16.21 11.94
C ARG A 272 -11.49 -16.38 10.57
N TYR A 273 -11.46 -17.59 10.05
CA TYR A 273 -11.98 -17.89 8.74
C TYR A 273 -13.41 -18.39 8.84
N GLY A 274 -14.28 -17.99 7.91
CA GLY A 274 -15.59 -18.60 7.68
C GLY A 274 -15.55 -19.42 6.39
N ILE A 275 -16.31 -20.51 6.33
CA ILE A 275 -16.52 -21.27 5.09
C ILE A 275 -18.03 -21.31 4.83
N TYR A 276 -18.44 -20.70 3.71
CA TYR A 276 -19.81 -20.64 3.23
C TYR A 276 -19.92 -21.24 1.84
N VAL A 277 -20.84 -22.14 1.60
CA VAL A 277 -20.91 -22.89 0.36
C VAL A 277 -22.29 -22.84 -0.29
N ASN A 278 -22.34 -22.99 -1.60
CA ASN A 278 -23.59 -23.24 -2.31
C ASN A 278 -23.90 -24.74 -2.29
N MET A 279 -24.85 -25.17 -1.49
CA MET A 279 -25.26 -26.57 -1.31
C MET A 279 -25.81 -27.23 -2.59
N SER A 280 -26.13 -26.45 -3.63
CA SER A 280 -26.59 -26.99 -4.92
C SER A 280 -25.47 -27.61 -5.76
N ILE A 281 -24.21 -27.45 -5.36
CA ILE A 281 -23.04 -28.00 -6.08
C ILE A 281 -22.88 -29.47 -5.67
N PRO A 282 -22.89 -30.44 -6.61
CA PRO A 282 -22.86 -31.86 -6.27
C PRO A 282 -21.65 -32.30 -5.45
N SER A 283 -20.46 -31.73 -5.72
CA SER A 283 -19.19 -32.05 -5.06
C SER A 283 -18.83 -31.09 -3.92
N VAL A 284 -19.76 -30.27 -3.44
CA VAL A 284 -19.48 -29.21 -2.48
C VAL A 284 -18.84 -29.68 -1.19
N LYS A 285 -19.19 -30.88 -0.69
CA LYS A 285 -18.60 -31.46 0.52
C LYS A 285 -17.12 -31.76 0.34
N ASP A 286 -16.72 -32.29 -0.82
CA ASP A 286 -15.33 -32.60 -1.13
C ASP A 286 -14.51 -31.30 -1.29
N ILE A 287 -15.10 -30.29 -1.94
CA ILE A 287 -14.48 -28.96 -2.09
C ILE A 287 -14.29 -28.31 -0.71
N ALA A 288 -15.32 -28.31 0.12
CA ALA A 288 -15.25 -27.78 1.48
C ALA A 288 -14.20 -28.52 2.32
N ALA A 289 -14.10 -29.84 2.20
CA ALA A 289 -13.08 -30.64 2.87
C ALA A 289 -11.66 -30.25 2.42
N ARG A 290 -11.44 -29.95 1.14
CA ARG A 290 -10.17 -29.45 0.63
C ARG A 290 -9.83 -28.07 1.20
N VAL A 291 -10.79 -27.14 1.25
CA VAL A 291 -10.60 -25.82 1.87
C VAL A 291 -10.25 -25.97 3.35
N MET A 292 -10.98 -26.83 4.09
CA MET A 292 -10.69 -27.11 5.50
C MET A 292 -9.28 -27.69 5.70
N LYS A 293 -8.89 -28.63 4.84
CA LYS A 293 -7.54 -29.22 4.88
C LYS A 293 -6.46 -28.16 4.59
N ALA A 294 -6.69 -27.27 3.65
CA ALA A 294 -5.78 -26.18 3.34
C ALA A 294 -5.68 -25.13 4.48
N LEU A 295 -6.70 -25.02 5.33
CA LEU A 295 -6.73 -24.21 6.56
C LEU A 295 -6.24 -24.99 7.80
N GLU A 296 -5.60 -26.15 7.64
CA GLU A 296 -5.12 -26.93 8.79
C GLU A 296 -4.17 -26.10 9.67
N GLY A 297 -4.48 -26.05 10.97
CA GLY A 297 -3.77 -25.20 11.94
C GLY A 297 -4.36 -23.80 12.14
N GLU A 298 -5.35 -23.41 11.36
CA GLU A 298 -6.07 -22.15 11.50
C GLU A 298 -7.44 -22.31 12.16
N LYS A 299 -7.97 -21.22 12.75
CA LYS A 299 -9.33 -21.19 13.29
C LYS A 299 -10.33 -20.91 12.17
N TYR A 300 -11.29 -21.82 11.96
CA TYR A 300 -12.39 -21.58 11.01
C TYR A 300 -13.74 -22.01 11.56
N ILE A 301 -14.80 -21.43 11.04
CA ILE A 301 -16.20 -21.69 11.34
C ILE A 301 -16.88 -22.11 10.04
N LEU A 302 -17.64 -23.21 10.08
CA LEU A 302 -18.45 -23.65 8.97
C LEU A 302 -19.84 -23.02 9.04
N ASP A 303 -20.41 -22.67 7.90
CA ASP A 303 -21.83 -22.37 7.83
C ASP A 303 -22.69 -23.58 8.25
N SER A 304 -23.83 -23.29 8.87
CA SER A 304 -24.70 -24.31 9.47
C SER A 304 -25.12 -25.39 8.49
N GLU A 305 -25.38 -25.04 7.21
CA GLU A 305 -25.85 -26.01 6.21
C GLU A 305 -24.77 -27.02 5.86
N ILE A 306 -23.56 -26.55 5.53
CA ILE A 306 -22.46 -27.44 5.18
C ILE A 306 -21.98 -28.23 6.41
N ALA A 307 -21.92 -27.60 7.58
CA ALA A 307 -21.55 -28.23 8.81
C ALA A 307 -22.49 -29.42 9.14
N GLY A 308 -23.80 -29.17 9.07
CA GLY A 308 -24.82 -30.23 9.26
C GLY A 308 -24.70 -31.38 8.24
N ALA A 309 -24.42 -31.05 6.97
CA ALA A 309 -24.23 -32.03 5.91
C ALA A 309 -22.94 -32.87 6.10
N MET A 310 -21.95 -32.36 6.86
CA MET A 310 -20.68 -33.05 7.20
C MET A 310 -20.69 -33.67 8.61
N GLY A 311 -21.81 -33.56 9.36
CA GLY A 311 -21.90 -34.05 10.74
C GLY A 311 -21.08 -33.23 11.75
N MET A 312 -20.83 -31.94 11.44
CA MET A 312 -20.03 -31.03 12.24
C MET A 312 -20.90 -29.94 12.89
N LYS A 313 -20.32 -29.19 13.83
CA LYS A 313 -20.96 -27.98 14.37
C LYS A 313 -20.69 -26.83 13.45
N GLY A 314 -21.72 -26.04 13.16
CA GLY A 314 -21.64 -24.82 12.36
C GLY A 314 -22.36 -23.65 13.01
N CYS A 315 -22.25 -22.48 12.36
CA CYS A 315 -22.87 -21.23 12.76
C CYS A 315 -23.55 -20.59 11.54
N PRO A 316 -24.76 -20.03 11.65
CA PRO A 316 -25.33 -19.24 10.56
C PRO A 316 -24.41 -18.09 10.14
N LEU A 317 -24.35 -17.81 8.84
CA LEU A 317 -23.40 -16.83 8.28
C LEU A 317 -23.52 -15.45 8.92
N ASP A 318 -24.72 -14.97 9.20
CA ASP A 318 -25.01 -13.68 9.84
C ASP A 318 -24.60 -13.61 11.34
N MET A 319 -24.29 -14.77 11.93
CA MET A 319 -23.84 -14.89 13.33
C MET A 319 -22.36 -15.27 13.44
N MET A 320 -21.66 -15.44 12.31
CA MET A 320 -20.24 -15.77 12.34
C MET A 320 -19.39 -14.58 12.76
N ASP A 321 -18.58 -14.77 13.79
CA ASP A 321 -17.54 -13.82 14.20
C ASP A 321 -16.23 -14.18 13.47
N ILE A 322 -16.05 -13.63 12.26
CA ILE A 322 -14.98 -13.95 11.31
C ILE A 322 -14.40 -12.70 10.68
N ASP A 323 -13.14 -12.79 10.24
CA ASP A 323 -12.41 -11.71 9.58
C ASP A 323 -12.37 -11.93 8.05
N ILE A 324 -12.33 -13.20 7.63
CA ILE A 324 -12.25 -13.59 6.21
C ILE A 324 -13.25 -14.73 5.96
N LEU A 325 -14.08 -14.57 4.94
CA LEU A 325 -15.03 -15.59 4.48
C LEU A 325 -14.54 -16.22 3.18
N ILE A 326 -14.34 -17.52 3.17
CA ILE A 326 -14.09 -18.31 1.96
C ILE A 326 -15.45 -18.84 1.46
N THR A 327 -15.88 -18.40 0.29
CA THR A 327 -17.11 -18.89 -0.33
C THR A 327 -16.80 -19.95 -1.38
N VAL A 328 -17.62 -21.01 -1.45
CA VAL A 328 -17.53 -22.05 -2.49
C VAL A 328 -18.77 -21.98 -3.36
N GLY A 329 -18.61 -21.53 -4.60
CA GLY A 329 -19.73 -21.35 -5.53
C GLY A 329 -19.37 -20.47 -6.71
N GLY A 330 -20.36 -19.79 -7.27
CA GLY A 330 -20.18 -18.73 -8.25
C GLY A 330 -20.46 -17.34 -7.66
N ASP A 331 -20.52 -16.33 -8.53
CA ASP A 331 -20.79 -14.93 -8.16
C ASP A 331 -22.03 -14.75 -7.30
N GLY A 332 -23.12 -15.48 -7.57
CA GLY A 332 -24.33 -15.44 -6.78
C GLY A 332 -24.15 -15.88 -5.31
N THR A 333 -23.17 -16.73 -5.03
CA THR A 333 -22.82 -17.15 -3.66
C THR A 333 -22.13 -16.00 -2.92
N ILE A 334 -21.21 -15.31 -3.59
CA ILE A 334 -20.52 -14.11 -3.06
C ILE A 334 -21.55 -13.00 -2.80
N LEU A 335 -22.41 -12.70 -3.78
CA LEU A 335 -23.43 -11.66 -3.65
C LEU A 335 -24.40 -11.92 -2.48
N ARG A 336 -24.77 -13.19 -2.24
CA ARG A 336 -25.59 -13.57 -1.09
C ARG A 336 -24.82 -13.39 0.22
N ALA A 337 -23.56 -13.81 0.27
CA ALA A 337 -22.71 -13.66 1.44
C ALA A 337 -22.51 -12.19 1.83
N MET A 338 -22.33 -11.30 0.86
CA MET A 338 -22.15 -9.85 1.08
C MET A 338 -23.36 -9.16 1.75
N GLN A 339 -24.54 -9.80 1.76
CA GLN A 339 -25.71 -9.29 2.47
C GLN A 339 -25.73 -9.64 3.95
N SER A 340 -24.95 -10.66 4.35
CA SER A 340 -25.00 -11.25 5.70
C SER A 340 -23.73 -11.01 6.51
N THR A 341 -22.65 -10.52 5.91
CA THR A 341 -21.39 -10.28 6.61
C THR A 341 -20.63 -9.08 6.04
N ASP A 342 -19.85 -8.42 6.91
CA ASP A 342 -18.87 -7.40 6.54
C ASP A 342 -17.43 -7.95 6.47
N ALA A 343 -17.25 -9.27 6.67
CA ALA A 343 -15.95 -9.93 6.52
C ALA A 343 -15.42 -9.79 5.08
N ARG A 344 -14.11 -9.83 4.91
CA ARG A 344 -13.48 -9.90 3.59
C ARG A 344 -13.86 -11.22 2.93
N ILE A 345 -14.26 -11.19 1.67
CA ILE A 345 -14.72 -12.40 0.96
C ILE A 345 -13.72 -12.78 -0.12
N ILE A 346 -13.38 -14.07 -0.16
CA ILE A 346 -12.63 -14.69 -1.26
C ILE A 346 -13.46 -15.85 -1.83
N GLY A 347 -13.61 -15.89 -3.15
CA GLY A 347 -14.47 -16.85 -3.83
C GLY A 347 -13.69 -18.00 -4.46
N VAL A 348 -14.07 -19.23 -4.12
CA VAL A 348 -13.65 -20.44 -4.84
C VAL A 348 -14.73 -20.74 -5.90
N ASN A 349 -14.32 -20.69 -7.17
CA ASN A 349 -15.19 -20.97 -8.31
C ASN A 349 -15.40 -22.49 -8.45
N ALA A 350 -16.59 -22.95 -8.15
CA ALA A 350 -16.94 -24.36 -8.23
C ALA A 350 -17.84 -24.72 -9.43
N GLY A 351 -17.94 -23.83 -10.42
CA GLY A 351 -18.66 -24.11 -11.66
C GLY A 351 -19.12 -22.87 -12.41
N GLY A 352 -18.59 -22.67 -13.59
CA GLY A 352 -18.96 -21.60 -14.51
C GLY A 352 -17.94 -20.46 -14.57
N VAL A 353 -18.19 -19.48 -15.46
CA VAL A 353 -17.39 -18.26 -15.56
C VAL A 353 -17.87 -17.28 -14.50
N GLY A 354 -17.01 -16.89 -13.54
CA GLY A 354 -17.30 -15.89 -12.53
C GLY A 354 -16.45 -14.64 -12.72
N PHE A 355 -17.01 -13.47 -12.37
CA PHE A 355 -16.30 -12.19 -12.35
C PHE A 355 -15.85 -11.79 -10.92
N LEU A 356 -16.40 -12.46 -9.91
CA LEU A 356 -16.15 -12.18 -8.49
C LEU A 356 -15.37 -13.30 -7.78
N THR A 357 -15.22 -14.46 -8.42
CA THR A 357 -14.48 -15.60 -7.86
C THR A 357 -13.03 -15.56 -8.30
N GLU A 358 -12.09 -15.68 -7.37
CA GLU A 358 -10.66 -15.51 -7.60
C GLU A 358 -9.87 -16.82 -7.64
N ILE A 359 -10.37 -17.88 -6.99
CA ILE A 359 -9.69 -19.17 -6.89
C ILE A 359 -10.43 -20.20 -7.75
N ASP A 360 -9.76 -20.84 -8.70
CA ASP A 360 -10.31 -22.00 -9.38
C ASP A 360 -10.35 -23.19 -8.43
N VAL A 361 -11.40 -24.06 -8.57
CA VAL A 361 -11.56 -25.24 -7.74
C VAL A 361 -10.34 -26.19 -7.80
N ASN A 362 -9.57 -26.18 -8.89
CA ASN A 362 -8.37 -26.98 -9.04
C ASN A 362 -7.16 -26.41 -8.28
N ASP A 363 -7.18 -25.12 -7.95
CA ASP A 363 -6.08 -24.40 -7.32
C ASP A 363 -6.36 -24.00 -5.85
N ILE A 364 -7.30 -24.65 -5.18
CA ILE A 364 -7.72 -24.33 -3.80
C ILE A 364 -6.54 -24.27 -2.85
N GLU A 365 -5.68 -25.29 -2.85
CA GLU A 365 -4.58 -25.41 -1.92
C GLU A 365 -3.58 -24.26 -2.11
N LYS A 366 -3.26 -23.92 -3.35
CA LYS A 366 -2.39 -22.81 -3.70
C LYS A 366 -3.02 -21.47 -3.39
N GLY A 367 -4.32 -21.32 -3.65
CA GLY A 367 -5.07 -20.08 -3.36
C GLY A 367 -5.15 -19.80 -1.85
N VAL A 368 -5.45 -20.83 -1.05
CA VAL A 368 -5.48 -20.72 0.41
C VAL A 368 -4.07 -20.51 0.98
N GLU A 369 -3.05 -21.17 0.44
CA GLU A 369 -1.66 -20.93 0.85
C GLU A 369 -1.26 -19.45 0.64
N ARG A 370 -1.60 -18.86 -0.49
CA ARG A 370 -1.38 -17.43 -0.75
C ARG A 370 -2.16 -16.54 0.22
N LEU A 371 -3.43 -16.90 0.50
CA LEU A 371 -4.25 -16.21 1.49
C LEU A 371 -3.59 -16.22 2.88
N LEU A 372 -3.09 -17.36 3.33
CA LEU A 372 -2.42 -17.53 4.63
C LEU A 372 -1.10 -16.75 4.71
N LYS A 373 -0.41 -16.59 3.58
CA LYS A 373 0.82 -15.78 3.46
C LYS A 373 0.54 -14.28 3.35
N GLY A 374 -0.73 -13.84 3.26
CA GLY A 374 -1.06 -12.44 3.03
C GLY A 374 -0.80 -11.96 1.59
N ASP A 375 -0.53 -12.89 0.65
CA ASP A 375 -0.29 -12.59 -0.77
C ASP A 375 -1.62 -12.45 -1.51
N TYR A 376 -2.32 -11.35 -1.26
CA TYR A 376 -3.56 -10.98 -1.93
C TYR A 376 -3.76 -9.46 -1.93
N THR A 377 -4.61 -8.99 -2.82
CA THR A 377 -5.07 -7.60 -2.87
C THR A 377 -6.54 -7.52 -2.51
N ILE A 378 -6.96 -6.45 -1.82
CA ILE A 378 -8.36 -6.23 -1.45
C ILE A 378 -8.99 -5.29 -2.45
N GLN A 379 -10.00 -5.76 -3.16
CA GLN A 379 -10.83 -4.93 -4.03
C GLN A 379 -12.08 -4.47 -3.29
N ARG A 380 -12.23 -3.16 -3.06
CA ARG A 380 -13.44 -2.59 -2.48
C ARG A 380 -14.51 -2.43 -3.55
N ARG A 381 -15.73 -2.82 -3.23
CA ARG A 381 -16.89 -2.64 -4.09
C ARG A 381 -17.96 -1.84 -3.36
N ALA A 382 -18.57 -0.87 -4.06
CA ALA A 382 -19.68 -0.10 -3.53
C ALA A 382 -20.92 -0.99 -3.39
N LYS A 383 -21.67 -0.82 -2.30
CA LYS A 383 -23.00 -1.39 -2.11
C LYS A 383 -24.04 -0.30 -2.39
N LEU A 384 -25.07 -0.65 -3.15
CA LEU A 384 -26.24 0.19 -3.40
C LEU A 384 -27.27 -0.10 -2.31
N ARG A 385 -27.52 0.89 -1.44
CA ARG A 385 -28.59 0.77 -0.42
C ARG A 385 -29.93 1.13 -1.01
N VAL A 386 -30.89 0.22 -0.89
CA VAL A 386 -32.26 0.39 -1.37
C VAL A 386 -33.17 0.75 -0.21
N THR A 387 -33.89 1.88 -0.33
CA THR A 387 -34.90 2.29 0.67
C THR A 387 -36.25 2.52 -0.01
N TYR A 388 -37.32 2.14 0.66
CA TYR A 388 -38.68 2.41 0.25
C TYR A 388 -39.49 2.92 1.42
N LYS A 389 -40.14 4.08 1.29
CA LYS A 389 -40.92 4.75 2.35
C LYS A 389 -40.18 4.88 3.69
N GLY A 390 -38.85 5.06 3.65
CA GLY A 390 -37.99 5.19 4.84
C GLY A 390 -37.52 3.86 5.43
N GLU A 391 -37.96 2.72 4.93
CA GLU A 391 -37.46 1.41 5.33
C GLU A 391 -36.33 0.95 4.42
N VAL A 392 -35.28 0.37 5.01
CA VAL A 392 -34.15 -0.22 4.27
C VAL A 392 -34.56 -1.61 3.81
N LEU A 393 -34.60 -1.83 2.49
CA LEU A 393 -34.98 -3.13 1.89
C LEU A 393 -33.78 -4.07 1.75
N GLY A 394 -32.57 -3.53 1.79
CA GLY A 394 -31.32 -4.29 1.68
C GLY A 394 -30.24 -3.52 0.92
N ASP A 395 -29.06 -4.11 0.88
CA ASP A 395 -27.92 -3.61 0.11
C ASP A 395 -27.66 -4.53 -1.09
N ALA A 396 -27.45 -3.98 -2.28
CA ALA A 396 -27.12 -4.71 -3.50
C ALA A 396 -25.72 -4.32 -3.99
N VAL A 397 -25.00 -5.25 -4.61
CA VAL A 397 -23.68 -4.98 -5.20
C VAL A 397 -23.77 -4.80 -6.70
N ASN A 398 -24.71 -5.46 -7.38
CA ASN A 398 -24.92 -5.35 -8.83
C ASN A 398 -26.05 -4.38 -9.16
N GLU A 399 -27.29 -4.72 -8.76
CA GLU A 399 -28.47 -3.98 -9.17
C GLU A 399 -29.63 -4.13 -8.17
N ALA A 400 -30.54 -3.18 -8.19
CA ALA A 400 -31.85 -3.29 -7.55
C ALA A 400 -32.90 -3.27 -8.64
N VAL A 401 -33.73 -4.32 -8.70
CA VAL A 401 -34.77 -4.47 -9.73
C VAL A 401 -36.14 -4.19 -9.14
N ILE A 402 -36.90 -3.30 -9.79
CA ILE A 402 -38.32 -3.05 -9.47
C ILE A 402 -39.17 -3.71 -10.57
N HIS A 403 -39.99 -4.67 -10.21
CA HIS A 403 -40.90 -5.31 -11.15
C HIS A 403 -42.33 -5.31 -10.65
N THR A 404 -43.30 -5.54 -11.53
CA THR A 404 -44.72 -5.65 -11.19
C THR A 404 -45.04 -7.08 -10.77
N ASP A 405 -45.94 -7.25 -9.77
CA ASP A 405 -46.39 -8.57 -9.29
C ASP A 405 -47.18 -9.39 -10.34
N SER A 406 -47.58 -8.79 -11.43
CA SER A 406 -48.31 -9.51 -12.48
C SER A 406 -47.69 -9.25 -13.87
N VAL A 407 -47.45 -10.32 -14.60
CA VAL A 407 -46.78 -10.37 -15.91
C VAL A 407 -47.61 -9.69 -17.05
N ALA A 408 -48.78 -9.10 -16.77
CA ALA A 408 -49.73 -8.76 -17.83
C ALA A 408 -50.16 -7.28 -17.91
N LYS A 409 -49.50 -6.31 -17.27
CA LYS A 409 -49.88 -4.89 -17.47
C LYS A 409 -48.66 -3.99 -17.51
N ILE A 410 -48.33 -3.50 -18.71
CA ILE A 410 -47.51 -2.29 -18.89
C ILE A 410 -48.33 -1.14 -18.34
N ARG A 411 -47.95 -0.59 -17.19
CA ARG A 411 -48.47 0.71 -16.71
C ARG A 411 -47.51 1.78 -17.23
N ARG A 412 -48.07 2.71 -18.03
CA ARG A 412 -47.42 3.94 -18.44
C ARG A 412 -47.29 4.90 -17.26
#